data_adb1084d433f7f82ff41cf0a2cdb89b0
#
_entry.id   adb1084d433f7f82ff41cf0a2cdb89b0
#
_cell.length_a   1.000
_cell.length_b   1.000
_cell.length_c   1.000
_cell.angle_alpha   90.00
_cell.angle_beta   90.00
_cell.angle_gamma   90.00
#
_symmetry.space_group_name_H-M   'P 1'
#
loop_
_entity.id
_entity.type
_entity.pdbx_description
1 polymer ?
#
loop_
_entity_poly.entity_id
_entity_poly.type
_entity_poly.pdbx_seq_one_letter_code
_entity_poly.pdbx_strand_id
1 'polypeptide(L)'
;KRLRRNLVNFLNSPSSPTATGLRDLVVDLVEPRYDQSLTKSMFSIPATGVGGGEVEGGRAPNFTRDIKGCDLENLAFDFTELNTDQQRAVERVISAKDYALLQGLPGTGKSSTIVFIAKLLLARHQRVLITSYTHTAVDNLLMKLKEEGVGVEEGYGDVARVGYEAKTHENVKEFLVENIAKGG
;
A
#
# COMPACT_ATOMS: atom_id res chain seq x y z
N LYS A 1 -2.27 -8.82 -28.99
CA LYS A 1 -3.35 -7.94 -29.56
C LYS A 1 -4.13 -7.21 -28.46
N ARG A 2 -4.47 -7.84 -27.32
CA ARG A 2 -5.27 -7.23 -26.23
C ARG A 2 -4.53 -6.09 -25.52
N LEU A 3 -3.25 -6.26 -25.22
CA LEU A 3 -2.40 -5.24 -24.58
C LEU A 3 -2.27 -3.98 -25.44
N ARG A 4 -2.05 -4.14 -26.76
CA ARG A 4 -1.98 -2.99 -27.70
C ARG A 4 -3.31 -2.23 -27.77
N ARG A 5 -4.46 -2.95 -27.78
CA ARG A 5 -5.77 -2.30 -27.80
C ARG A 5 -6.04 -1.53 -26.50
N ASN A 6 -5.67 -2.08 -25.35
CA ASN A 6 -5.82 -1.41 -24.07
C ASN A 6 -4.93 -0.16 -23.98
N LEU A 7 -3.70 -0.22 -24.50
CA LEU A 7 -2.79 0.92 -24.56
C LEU A 7 -3.36 2.02 -25.47
N VAL A 8 -3.85 1.66 -26.68
CA VAL A 8 -4.48 2.61 -27.60
C VAL A 8 -5.75 3.24 -26.99
N ASN A 9 -6.58 2.45 -26.34
CA ASN A 9 -7.76 2.95 -25.63
C ASN A 9 -7.38 3.89 -24.48
N PHE A 10 -6.34 3.57 -23.73
CA PHE A 10 -5.80 4.41 -22.67
C PHE A 10 -5.27 5.75 -23.22
N LEU A 11 -4.53 5.72 -24.32
CA LEU A 11 -3.99 6.91 -24.98
C LEU A 11 -5.08 7.80 -25.60
N ASN A 12 -6.18 7.21 -26.05
CA ASN A 12 -7.28 7.90 -26.71
C ASN A 12 -8.47 8.22 -25.77
N SER A 13 -8.42 7.81 -24.50
CA SER A 13 -9.49 8.12 -23.55
C SER A 13 -9.54 9.60 -23.24
N PRO A 14 -10.70 10.26 -23.40
CA PRO A 14 -10.84 11.62 -22.95
C PRO A 14 -10.69 11.68 -21.42
N SER A 15 -9.77 12.43 -21.02
CA SER A 15 -9.37 12.94 -19.72
C SER A 15 -10.30 12.71 -18.53
N SER A 16 -10.12 11.58 -17.83
CA SER A 16 -10.30 11.63 -16.40
C SER A 16 -9.01 12.20 -15.77
N PRO A 17 -9.08 12.96 -14.67
CA PRO A 17 -7.88 13.55 -14.04
C PRO A 17 -6.81 12.49 -13.69
N THR A 18 -7.24 11.26 -13.37
CA THR A 18 -6.37 10.12 -13.07
C THR A 18 -5.71 9.54 -14.33
N ALA A 19 -6.42 9.53 -15.47
CA ALA A 19 -5.87 9.05 -16.74
C ALA A 19 -4.84 10.03 -17.31
N THR A 20 -5.01 11.34 -17.08
CA THR A 20 -4.06 12.36 -17.49
C THR A 20 -2.71 12.19 -16.77
N GLY A 21 -2.71 12.01 -15.45
CA GLY A 21 -1.48 11.79 -14.68
C GLY A 21 -0.70 10.54 -15.10
N LEU A 22 -1.39 9.44 -15.40
CA LEU A 22 -0.74 8.22 -15.93
C LEU A 22 -0.23 8.39 -17.36
N ARG A 23 -0.92 9.18 -18.19
CA ARG A 23 -0.47 9.51 -19.54
C ARG A 23 0.80 10.34 -19.51
N ASP A 24 0.81 11.39 -18.70
CA ASP A 24 1.95 12.27 -18.51
C ASP A 24 3.20 11.47 -18.10
N LEU A 25 3.03 10.46 -17.23
CA LEU A 25 4.10 9.55 -16.86
C LEU A 25 4.61 8.69 -18.03
N VAL A 26 3.68 8.03 -18.75
CA VAL A 26 4.02 6.97 -19.71
C VAL A 26 4.39 7.55 -21.07
N VAL A 27 3.78 8.67 -21.47
CA VAL A 27 3.93 9.27 -22.78
C VAL A 27 4.86 10.48 -22.75
N ASP A 28 4.64 11.38 -21.79
CA ASP A 28 5.31 12.68 -21.74
C ASP A 28 6.50 12.66 -20.77
N LEU A 29 6.70 11.54 -20.03
CA LEU A 29 7.78 11.32 -19.05
C LEU A 29 7.90 12.45 -18.02
N VAL A 30 6.78 13.04 -17.64
CA VAL A 30 6.72 14.10 -16.65
C VAL A 30 7.02 13.50 -15.26
N GLU A 31 7.84 14.19 -14.48
CA GLU A 31 8.15 13.74 -13.14
C GLU A 31 6.90 13.74 -12.23
N PRO A 32 6.74 12.72 -11.36
CA PRO A 32 5.63 12.64 -10.42
C PRO A 32 5.67 13.79 -9.41
N ARG A 33 4.51 14.33 -9.10
CA ARG A 33 4.35 15.38 -8.10
C ARG A 33 4.25 14.77 -6.71
N TYR A 34 4.83 15.43 -5.73
CA TYR A 34 4.83 15.01 -4.33
C TYR A 34 4.33 16.11 -3.41
N ASP A 35 3.58 15.75 -2.39
CA ASP A 35 3.12 16.66 -1.34
C ASP A 35 3.93 16.46 -0.06
N GLN A 36 4.95 17.28 0.10
CA GLN A 36 5.82 17.21 1.29
C GLN A 36 5.09 17.60 2.59
N SER A 37 3.94 18.26 2.51
CA SER A 37 3.16 18.59 3.72
C SER A 37 2.57 17.34 4.36
N LEU A 38 2.17 16.35 3.55
CA LEU A 38 1.64 15.07 4.04
C LEU A 38 2.69 14.28 4.81
N THR A 39 3.92 14.22 4.30
CA THR A 39 5.03 13.56 5.01
C THR A 39 5.38 14.29 6.31
N LYS A 40 5.45 15.62 6.30
CA LYS A 40 5.72 16.40 7.51
C LYS A 40 4.65 16.20 8.59
N SER A 41 3.37 16.18 8.21
CA SER A 41 2.27 16.00 9.17
C SER A 41 2.20 14.57 9.71
N MET A 42 2.54 13.56 8.92
CA MET A 42 2.46 12.15 9.33
C MET A 42 3.68 11.68 10.11
N PHE A 43 4.86 12.24 9.81
CA PHE A 43 6.13 11.80 10.38
C PHE A 43 6.78 12.86 11.28
N SER A 44 6.03 13.90 11.71
CA SER A 44 6.48 14.87 12.71
C SER A 44 6.17 14.35 14.10
N ILE A 45 7.18 14.19 14.94
CA ILE A 45 7.00 13.86 16.36
C ILE A 45 6.58 15.14 17.09
N PRO A 46 5.50 15.17 17.86
CA PRO A 46 5.37 16.18 18.90
C PRO A 46 6.39 15.85 20.00
N ALA A 47 7.28 16.78 20.26
CA ALA A 47 8.17 16.70 21.41
C ALA A 47 7.37 16.94 22.70
N THR A 48 6.58 15.96 23.13
CA THR A 48 6.00 15.94 24.49
C THR A 48 5.84 14.51 24.95
N GLY A 49 6.75 14.16 25.77
CA GLY A 49 6.88 13.17 26.78
C GLY A 49 5.79 12.13 27.05
N VAL A 50 6.20 10.87 26.98
CA VAL A 50 6.08 9.94 28.12
C VAL A 50 7.17 8.87 27.92
N GLY A 51 8.07 8.72 28.91
CA GLY A 51 8.84 7.49 29.12
C GLY A 51 10.21 7.42 28.44
N GLY A 52 11.23 7.77 29.16
CA GLY A 52 12.67 7.62 29.01
C GLY A 52 13.19 6.49 28.13
N GLY A 53 13.82 6.89 27.05
CA GLY A 53 14.70 6.11 26.21
C GLY A 53 15.12 6.98 25.06
N GLU A 54 16.32 7.55 25.14
CA GLU A 54 16.96 8.24 24.03
C GLU A 54 17.22 7.22 22.92
N VAL A 55 16.42 7.28 21.86
CA VAL A 55 16.69 6.60 20.61
C VAL A 55 17.26 7.65 19.66
N GLU A 56 18.58 7.65 19.53
CA GLU A 56 19.27 8.47 18.54
C GLU A 56 18.71 8.17 17.13
N GLY A 57 18.14 9.18 16.50
CA GLY A 57 17.93 9.25 15.05
C GLY A 57 16.65 8.66 14.47
N GLY A 58 15.74 8.10 15.26
CA GLY A 58 14.50 7.50 14.75
C GLY A 58 13.36 8.51 14.64
N ARG A 59 12.88 8.74 13.42
CA ARG A 59 11.70 9.56 13.13
C ARG A 59 10.45 8.70 13.39
N ALA A 60 9.83 8.82 14.56
CA ALA A 60 8.55 8.13 14.80
C ALA A 60 7.42 8.85 14.06
N PRO A 61 6.55 8.12 13.35
CA PRO A 61 5.44 8.73 12.64
C PRO A 61 4.35 9.20 13.60
N ASN A 62 3.81 10.39 13.36
CA ASN A 62 2.66 10.90 14.09
C ASN A 62 1.39 10.56 13.31
N PHE A 63 0.80 9.40 13.59
CA PHE A 63 -0.46 8.96 12.99
C PHE A 63 -1.66 9.58 13.73
N THR A 64 -1.71 10.91 13.82
CA THR A 64 -2.80 11.57 14.55
C THR A 64 -4.08 11.65 13.74
N ARG A 65 -5.14 11.19 14.36
CA ARG A 65 -6.55 11.58 14.36
C ARG A 65 -7.56 10.99 13.39
N ASP A 66 -7.22 10.40 12.26
CA ASP A 66 -8.29 9.98 11.32
C ASP A 66 -8.44 8.46 11.14
N ILE A 67 -7.87 7.67 12.04
CA ILE A 67 -7.87 6.21 11.93
C ILE A 67 -8.72 5.64 13.07
N LYS A 68 -9.97 5.31 12.77
CA LYS A 68 -10.84 4.58 13.70
C LYS A 68 -10.66 3.07 13.46
N GLY A 69 -10.27 2.35 14.52
CA GLY A 69 -10.30 0.90 14.55
C GLY A 69 -8.99 0.17 14.25
N CYS A 70 -7.93 0.87 13.83
CA CYS A 70 -6.59 0.27 13.72
C CYS A 70 -5.73 0.64 14.91
N ASP A 71 -4.88 -0.27 15.33
CA ASP A 71 -3.89 -0.05 16.35
C ASP A 71 -2.74 0.81 15.79
N LEU A 72 -2.84 2.12 16.05
CA LEU A 72 -1.88 3.12 15.58
C LEU A 72 -0.50 2.95 16.21
N GLU A 73 -0.45 2.44 17.45
CA GLU A 73 0.81 2.21 18.15
C GLU A 73 1.59 1.10 17.46
N ASN A 74 0.91 0.02 17.07
CA ASN A 74 1.52 -1.06 16.31
C ASN A 74 2.00 -0.58 14.92
N LEU A 75 1.23 0.23 14.22
CA LEU A 75 1.64 0.77 12.93
C LEU A 75 2.86 1.70 13.05
N ALA A 76 2.93 2.49 14.12
CA ALA A 76 4.09 3.34 14.39
C ALA A 76 5.33 2.49 14.72
N PHE A 77 5.16 1.44 15.50
CA PHE A 77 6.23 0.48 15.80
C PHE A 77 6.71 -0.22 14.53
N ASP A 78 5.80 -0.79 13.73
CA ASP A 78 6.11 -1.45 12.46
C ASP A 78 6.91 -0.54 11.52
N PHE A 79 6.61 0.78 11.51
CA PHE A 79 7.39 1.74 10.72
C PHE A 79 8.83 1.86 11.21
N THR A 80 9.06 1.83 12.53
CA THR A 80 10.42 1.93 13.09
C THR A 80 11.27 0.69 12.80
N GLU A 81 10.63 -0.49 12.65
CA GLU A 81 11.29 -1.73 12.25
C GLU A 81 11.72 -1.76 10.77
N LEU A 82 11.18 -0.88 9.94
CA LEU A 82 11.62 -0.73 8.56
C LEU A 82 13.01 -0.09 8.51
N ASN A 83 13.86 -0.57 7.61
CA ASN A 83 15.14 0.09 7.37
C ASN A 83 14.95 1.47 6.69
N THR A 84 15.99 2.29 6.71
CA THR A 84 15.94 3.67 6.21
C THR A 84 15.45 3.79 4.76
N ASP A 85 15.82 2.85 3.89
CA ASP A 85 15.39 2.88 2.49
C ASP A 85 13.93 2.48 2.33
N GLN A 86 13.46 1.55 3.14
CA GLN A 86 12.04 1.17 3.21
C GLN A 86 11.19 2.32 3.77
N GLN A 87 11.64 2.99 4.83
CA GLN A 87 10.98 4.18 5.38
C GLN A 87 10.85 5.28 4.33
N ARG A 88 11.94 5.58 3.60
CA ARG A 88 11.91 6.54 2.47
C ARG A 88 10.95 6.12 1.37
N ALA A 89 10.88 4.81 1.07
CA ALA A 89 9.94 4.29 0.09
C ALA A 89 8.48 4.52 0.53
N VAL A 90 8.15 4.28 1.79
CA VAL A 90 6.83 4.57 2.38
C VAL A 90 6.52 6.07 2.27
N GLU A 91 7.43 6.93 2.73
CA GLU A 91 7.28 8.39 2.64
C GLU A 91 7.02 8.84 1.19
N ARG A 92 7.74 8.26 0.24
CA ARG A 92 7.61 8.56 -1.19
C ARG A 92 6.23 8.20 -1.72
N VAL A 93 5.72 7.02 -1.38
CA VAL A 93 4.38 6.57 -1.81
C VAL A 93 3.28 7.45 -1.23
N ILE A 94 3.36 7.73 0.08
CA ILE A 94 2.32 8.51 0.78
C ILE A 94 2.28 9.97 0.29
N SER A 95 3.43 10.54 -0.06
CA SER A 95 3.51 11.91 -0.58
C SER A 95 3.17 12.03 -2.07
N ALA A 96 3.08 10.93 -2.80
CA ALA A 96 2.80 10.94 -4.23
C ALA A 96 1.36 11.41 -4.50
N LYS A 97 1.22 12.41 -5.37
CA LYS A 97 -0.10 12.88 -5.85
C LYS A 97 -0.59 12.08 -7.05
N ASP A 98 0.31 11.58 -7.85
CA ASP A 98 0.00 10.91 -9.11
C ASP A 98 0.40 9.42 -9.04
N TYR A 99 1.69 9.14 -8.84
CA TYR A 99 2.26 7.80 -8.75
C TYR A 99 3.63 7.84 -8.08
N ALA A 100 4.10 6.68 -7.65
CA ALA A 100 5.48 6.48 -7.22
C ALA A 100 6.03 5.18 -7.82
N LEU A 101 7.32 5.19 -8.17
CA LEU A 101 8.04 4.01 -8.63
C LEU A 101 9.01 3.56 -7.53
N LEU A 102 8.86 2.33 -7.08
CA LEU A 102 9.75 1.71 -6.11
C LEU A 102 10.55 0.60 -6.79
N GLN A 103 11.84 0.81 -6.91
CA GLN A 103 12.75 -0.19 -7.41
C GLN A 103 13.50 -0.83 -6.24
N GLY A 104 13.63 -2.14 -6.26
CA GLY A 104 14.39 -2.87 -5.24
C GLY A 104 14.93 -4.18 -5.79
N LEU A 105 16.14 -4.51 -5.37
CA LEU A 105 16.79 -5.78 -5.72
C LEU A 105 16.10 -6.97 -5.02
N PRO A 106 16.31 -8.21 -5.45
CA PRO A 106 15.88 -9.39 -4.71
C PRO A 106 16.39 -9.35 -3.27
N GLY A 107 15.56 -9.74 -2.30
CA GLY A 107 15.95 -9.79 -0.88
C GLY A 107 15.89 -8.46 -0.12
N THR A 108 15.60 -7.34 -0.74
CA THR A 108 15.56 -6.01 -0.08
C THR A 108 14.30 -5.75 0.75
N GLY A 109 13.43 -6.73 0.95
CA GLY A 109 12.20 -6.57 1.73
C GLY A 109 11.06 -5.85 1.02
N LYS A 110 11.04 -5.81 -0.34
CA LYS A 110 9.97 -5.16 -1.12
C LYS A 110 8.57 -5.59 -0.71
N SER A 111 8.36 -6.89 -0.51
CA SER A 111 7.05 -7.41 -0.12
C SER A 111 6.61 -6.89 1.24
N SER A 112 7.51 -6.81 2.20
CA SER A 112 7.21 -6.25 3.53
C SER A 112 6.91 -4.77 3.46
N THR A 113 7.66 -4.01 2.64
CA THR A 113 7.37 -2.60 2.39
C THR A 113 5.99 -2.39 1.75
N ILE A 114 5.62 -3.23 0.76
CA ILE A 114 4.30 -3.17 0.11
C ILE A 114 3.19 -3.50 1.10
N VAL A 115 3.38 -4.52 1.94
CA VAL A 115 2.43 -4.91 2.99
C VAL A 115 2.23 -3.76 3.98
N PHE A 116 3.31 -3.15 4.46
CA PHE A 116 3.21 -1.98 5.34
C PHE A 116 2.47 -0.81 4.69
N ILE A 117 2.80 -0.47 3.44
CA ILE A 117 2.10 0.59 2.68
C ILE A 117 0.60 0.26 2.56
N ALA A 118 0.24 -0.98 2.26
CA ALA A 118 -1.15 -1.39 2.16
C ALA A 118 -1.88 -1.25 3.51
N LYS A 119 -1.29 -1.73 4.62
CA LYS A 119 -1.82 -1.53 5.98
C LYS A 119 -2.06 -0.06 6.28
N LEU A 120 -1.07 0.79 6.00
CA LEU A 120 -1.15 2.23 6.25
C LEU A 120 -2.27 2.91 5.43
N LEU A 121 -2.45 2.52 4.17
CA LEU A 121 -3.52 3.05 3.32
C LEU A 121 -4.91 2.56 3.77
N LEU A 122 -5.03 1.30 4.15
CA LEU A 122 -6.27 0.71 4.69
C LEU A 122 -6.64 1.36 6.02
N ALA A 123 -5.67 1.55 6.91
CA ALA A 123 -5.86 2.26 8.17
C ALA A 123 -6.38 3.70 7.96
N ARG A 124 -6.08 4.32 6.83
CA ARG A 124 -6.63 5.62 6.40
C ARG A 124 -7.97 5.50 5.67
N HIS A 125 -8.64 4.37 5.76
CA HIS A 125 -9.89 4.08 5.06
C HIS A 125 -9.80 4.23 3.53
N GLN A 126 -8.61 4.05 2.96
CA GLN A 126 -8.43 4.07 1.52
C GLN A 126 -8.63 2.66 0.95
N ARG A 127 -9.22 2.60 -0.24
CA ARG A 127 -9.36 1.34 -0.98
C ARG A 127 -8.06 1.05 -1.72
N VAL A 128 -7.52 -0.16 -1.54
CA VAL A 128 -6.26 -0.60 -2.13
C VAL A 128 -6.52 -1.70 -3.16
N LEU A 129 -5.98 -1.55 -4.36
CA LEU A 129 -5.99 -2.58 -5.39
C LEU A 129 -4.55 -3.06 -5.63
N ILE A 130 -4.30 -4.34 -5.36
CA ILE A 130 -3.02 -4.97 -5.62
C ILE A 130 -3.13 -5.83 -6.88
N THR A 131 -2.24 -5.59 -7.84
CA THR A 131 -2.15 -6.39 -9.06
C THR A 131 -0.74 -6.88 -9.30
N SER A 132 -0.62 -8.05 -9.93
CA SER A 132 0.67 -8.59 -10.34
C SER A 132 0.55 -9.38 -11.64
N TYR A 133 1.68 -9.63 -12.29
CA TYR A 133 1.75 -10.47 -13.47
C TYR A 133 1.45 -11.95 -13.16
N THR A 134 1.76 -12.41 -11.95
CA THR A 134 1.55 -13.81 -11.53
C THR A 134 0.55 -13.91 -10.38
N HIS A 135 -0.25 -14.97 -10.36
CA HIS A 135 -1.16 -15.30 -9.27
C HIS A 135 -0.38 -15.50 -7.96
N THR A 136 0.71 -16.23 -8.00
CA THR A 136 1.56 -16.51 -6.84
C THR A 136 2.06 -15.23 -6.14
N ALA A 137 2.43 -14.20 -6.91
CA ALA A 137 2.90 -12.96 -6.30
C ALA A 137 1.78 -12.21 -5.56
N VAL A 138 0.55 -12.23 -6.08
CA VAL A 138 -0.61 -11.66 -5.40
C VAL A 138 -0.94 -12.48 -4.15
N ASP A 139 -0.94 -13.81 -4.27
CA ASP A 139 -1.25 -14.71 -3.14
C ASP A 139 -0.22 -14.59 -2.02
N ASN A 140 1.06 -14.47 -2.35
CA ASN A 140 2.13 -14.24 -1.36
C ASN A 140 1.98 -12.90 -0.61
N LEU A 141 1.56 -11.84 -1.32
CA LEU A 141 1.28 -10.56 -0.66
C LEU A 141 0.04 -10.65 0.22
N LEU A 142 -1.00 -11.33 -0.25
CA LEU A 142 -2.24 -11.51 0.51
C LEU A 142 -2.02 -12.38 1.76
N MET A 143 -1.21 -13.45 1.68
CA MET A 143 -0.84 -14.24 2.85
C MET A 143 -0.15 -13.39 3.91
N LYS A 144 0.81 -12.56 3.51
CA LYS A 144 1.49 -11.64 4.43
C LYS A 144 0.54 -10.61 5.04
N LEU A 145 -0.37 -10.05 4.24
CA LEU A 145 -1.40 -9.13 4.74
C LEU A 145 -2.30 -9.82 5.77
N LYS A 146 -2.68 -11.07 5.52
CA LYS A 146 -3.46 -11.88 6.46
C LYS A 146 -2.71 -12.15 7.77
N GLU A 147 -1.41 -12.49 7.69
CA GLU A 147 -0.53 -12.65 8.85
C GLU A 147 -0.44 -11.39 9.70
N GLU A 148 -0.57 -10.23 9.08
CA GLU A 148 -0.60 -8.90 9.70
C GLU A 148 -2.02 -8.43 10.10
N GLY A 149 -2.99 -9.33 10.15
CA GLY A 149 -4.36 -9.07 10.58
C GLY A 149 -5.31 -8.51 9.52
N VAL A 150 -4.84 -8.17 8.33
CA VAL A 150 -5.68 -7.59 7.28
C VAL A 150 -6.70 -8.60 6.76
N GLY A 151 -7.98 -8.23 6.81
CA GLY A 151 -9.11 -9.09 6.42
C GLY A 151 -9.52 -10.14 7.45
N VAL A 152 -8.89 -10.14 8.63
CA VAL A 152 -9.19 -11.03 9.75
C VAL A 152 -9.59 -10.23 10.99
N GLU A 153 -8.89 -9.14 11.26
CA GLU A 153 -9.13 -8.25 12.38
C GLU A 153 -10.05 -7.08 12.00
N GLU A 154 -10.85 -6.64 12.94
CA GLU A 154 -11.65 -5.42 12.77
C GLU A 154 -10.74 -4.21 12.54
N GLY A 155 -11.13 -3.34 11.60
CA GLY A 155 -10.45 -2.07 11.34
C GLY A 155 -9.72 -1.99 10.00
N TYR A 156 -9.34 -3.09 9.37
CA TYR A 156 -8.72 -3.08 8.05
C TYR A 156 -9.70 -3.21 6.88
N GLY A 157 -10.98 -3.49 7.16
CA GLY A 157 -12.03 -3.64 6.15
C GLY A 157 -11.98 -4.99 5.41
N ASP A 158 -12.84 -5.10 4.39
CA ASP A 158 -13.02 -6.34 3.65
C ASP A 158 -11.93 -6.55 2.61
N VAL A 159 -11.53 -7.81 2.46
CA VAL A 159 -10.56 -8.25 1.46
C VAL A 159 -11.24 -9.15 0.43
N ALA A 160 -11.00 -8.89 -0.84
CA ALA A 160 -11.51 -9.71 -1.93
C ALA A 160 -10.38 -10.08 -2.90
N ARG A 161 -10.26 -11.37 -3.21
CA ARG A 161 -9.33 -11.93 -4.19
C ARG A 161 -10.08 -12.26 -5.48
N VAL A 162 -9.72 -11.61 -6.58
CA VAL A 162 -10.27 -11.89 -7.90
C VAL A 162 -9.33 -12.82 -8.67
N GLY A 163 -9.84 -13.98 -9.12
CA GLY A 163 -9.06 -14.93 -9.91
C GLY A 163 -9.62 -16.34 -9.90
N TYR A 164 -8.95 -17.25 -10.58
CA TYR A 164 -9.37 -18.65 -10.67
C TYR A 164 -8.98 -19.42 -9.42
N GLU A 165 -9.92 -20.14 -8.83
CA GLU A 165 -9.69 -20.95 -7.62
C GLU A 165 -8.54 -21.95 -7.79
N ALA A 166 -8.47 -22.64 -8.93
CA ALA A 166 -7.41 -23.61 -9.23
C ALA A 166 -5.99 -23.00 -9.28
N LYS A 167 -5.87 -21.69 -9.38
CA LYS A 167 -4.59 -20.96 -9.40
C LYS A 167 -4.36 -20.12 -8.14
N THR A 168 -5.24 -20.21 -7.18
CA THR A 168 -5.19 -19.48 -5.92
C THR A 168 -4.64 -20.38 -4.84
N HIS A 169 -3.70 -19.87 -4.06
CA HIS A 169 -3.11 -20.60 -2.93
C HIS A 169 -4.17 -20.94 -1.88
N GLU A 170 -4.10 -22.14 -1.29
CA GLU A 170 -5.11 -22.66 -0.34
C GLU A 170 -5.39 -21.70 0.80
N ASN A 171 -4.33 -21.13 1.39
CA ASN A 171 -4.41 -20.24 2.56
C ASN A 171 -5.13 -18.90 2.32
N VAL A 172 -5.44 -18.57 1.07
CA VAL A 172 -6.12 -17.32 0.69
C VAL A 172 -7.38 -17.54 -0.15
N LYS A 173 -7.82 -18.80 -0.30
CA LYS A 173 -9.05 -19.14 -1.02
C LYS A 173 -10.31 -18.56 -0.37
N GLU A 174 -10.30 -18.37 0.93
CA GLU A 174 -11.41 -17.75 1.66
C GLU A 174 -11.74 -16.34 1.15
N PHE A 175 -10.73 -15.60 0.67
CA PHE A 175 -10.87 -14.25 0.11
C PHE A 175 -11.33 -14.24 -1.35
N LEU A 176 -11.52 -15.39 -1.99
CA LEU A 176 -12.06 -15.42 -3.34
C LEU A 176 -13.49 -14.86 -3.35
N VAL A 177 -13.75 -13.95 -4.29
CA VAL A 177 -15.09 -13.35 -4.46
C VAL A 177 -16.18 -14.41 -4.57
N GLU A 178 -15.91 -15.54 -5.25
CA GLU A 178 -16.85 -16.66 -5.39
C GLU A 178 -17.16 -17.35 -4.06
N ASN A 179 -16.21 -17.39 -3.13
CA ASN A 179 -16.39 -18.02 -1.81
C ASN A 179 -17.05 -17.06 -0.82
N ILE A 180 -16.69 -15.77 -0.86
CA ILE A 180 -17.36 -14.73 -0.09
C ILE A 180 -18.86 -14.70 -0.44
N ALA A 181 -19.20 -14.77 -1.72
CA ALA A 181 -20.58 -14.76 -2.17
C ALA A 181 -21.40 -16.01 -1.78
N LYS A 182 -20.75 -17.13 -1.42
CA LYS A 182 -21.42 -18.36 -0.98
C LYS A 182 -21.64 -18.42 0.54
N GLY A 183 -20.91 -17.63 1.31
CA GLY A 183 -20.92 -17.62 2.78
C GLY A 183 -21.81 -16.53 3.41
N GLY A 184 -22.45 -15.68 2.61
CA GLY A 184 -23.44 -14.66 3.02
C GLY A 184 -24.91 -15.08 2.62
#